data_18d3b7d4c34d56f4216ad8e02491dc18
#
_entry.id   18d3b7d4c34d56f4216ad8e02491dc18
#
_cell.length_a   1.000
_cell.length_b   1.000
_cell.length_c   1.000
_cell.angle_alpha   90.00
_cell.angle_beta   90.00
_cell.angle_gamma   90.00
#
_symmetry.space_group_name_H-M   'P 1'
#
loop_
_entity.id
_entity.type
_entity.pdbx_description
1 polymer ?
#
loop_
_entity_poly.entity_id
_entity_poly.type
_entity_poly.pdbx_seq_one_letter_code
_entity_poly.pdbx_strand_id
1 'polypeptide(L)'
;MATAELTAAFARLDRATSTAELVQATQAIASLQDPEAAETLIKVLGFNNPAVASVATEGLIRLGCAVVPKLLVNLDARNYGARAWVVKVLATLRDPRGLELLEHALQADIAPSVRRAATRGLAELDLNNSRDADALRRCCDGLLLAGRDDEWVVRYAAAF
;
A
#
# COMPACT_ATOMS: atom_id res chain seq x y z
N MET A 1 19.92 12.64 -3.48
CA MET A 1 20.39 13.16 -2.15
C MET A 1 19.21 13.90 -1.52
N ALA A 2 18.82 13.50 -0.32
CA ALA A 2 17.72 14.13 0.41
C ALA A 2 17.98 15.63 0.58
N THR A 3 16.95 16.45 0.39
CA THR A 3 17.02 17.89 0.62
C THR A 3 17.27 18.20 2.10
N ALA A 4 17.78 19.40 2.40
CA ALA A 4 17.98 19.83 3.80
C ALA A 4 16.64 19.80 4.59
N GLU A 5 15.54 20.13 3.93
CA GLU A 5 14.19 20.07 4.53
C GLU A 5 13.77 18.64 4.84
N LEU A 6 14.02 17.69 3.93
CA LEU A 6 13.69 16.27 4.16
C LEU A 6 14.55 15.70 5.30
N THR A 7 15.84 16.04 5.35
CA THR A 7 16.73 15.62 6.44
C THR A 7 16.25 16.14 7.79
N ALA A 8 15.80 17.40 7.85
CA ALA A 8 15.22 17.98 9.05
C ALA A 8 13.90 17.30 9.46
N ALA A 9 13.07 16.92 8.47
CA ALA A 9 11.82 16.19 8.72
C ALA A 9 12.08 14.77 9.26
N PHE A 10 13.08 14.06 8.73
CA PHE A 10 13.51 12.76 9.27
C PHE A 10 13.98 12.88 10.73
N ALA A 11 14.81 13.88 11.03
CA ALA A 11 15.27 14.13 12.40
C ALA A 11 14.13 14.48 13.38
N ARG A 12 13.02 15.06 12.90
CA ARG A 12 11.81 15.26 13.72
C ARG A 12 11.09 13.94 13.97
N LEU A 13 10.97 13.09 12.97
CA LEU A 13 10.35 11.77 13.11
C LEU A 13 11.10 10.91 14.14
N ASP A 14 12.44 10.89 14.07
CA ASP A 14 13.28 10.11 14.97
C ASP A 14 13.21 10.59 16.43
N ARG A 15 12.90 11.87 16.64
CA ARG A 15 12.77 12.47 17.98
C ARG A 15 11.34 12.48 18.52
N ALA A 16 10.36 12.10 17.72
CA ALA A 16 8.97 12.11 18.12
C ALA A 16 8.71 11.10 19.25
N THR A 17 8.10 11.57 20.33
CA THR A 17 7.78 10.79 21.53
C THR A 17 6.29 10.57 21.74
N SER A 18 5.45 11.26 20.97
CA SER A 18 3.99 11.15 21.02
C SER A 18 3.39 10.85 19.67
N THR A 19 2.17 10.30 19.65
CA THR A 19 1.41 10.08 18.40
C THR A 19 1.22 11.37 17.63
N ALA A 20 0.95 12.50 18.27
CA ALA A 20 0.76 13.78 17.62
C ALA A 20 2.05 14.24 16.91
N GLU A 21 3.19 14.11 17.55
CA GLU A 21 4.49 14.43 16.94
C GLU A 21 4.82 13.50 15.77
N LEU A 22 4.55 12.19 15.92
CA LEU A 22 4.74 11.22 14.82
C LEU A 22 3.87 11.58 13.61
N VAL A 23 2.60 11.92 13.82
CA VAL A 23 1.68 12.36 12.74
C VAL A 23 2.21 13.62 12.06
N GLN A 24 2.59 14.63 12.84
CA GLN A 24 3.10 15.90 12.31
C GLN A 24 4.40 15.72 11.51
N ALA A 25 5.35 14.92 12.05
CA ALA A 25 6.61 14.64 11.37
C ALA A 25 6.38 13.84 10.07
N THR A 26 5.51 12.83 10.09
CA THR A 26 5.16 12.06 8.91
C THR A 26 4.45 12.93 7.86
N GLN A 27 3.57 13.84 8.29
CA GLN A 27 2.91 14.79 7.41
C GLN A 27 3.91 15.76 6.74
N ALA A 28 4.88 16.24 7.50
CA ALA A 28 5.95 17.10 6.94
C ALA A 28 6.76 16.34 5.86
N ILE A 29 7.14 15.08 6.12
CA ILE A 29 7.83 14.23 5.14
C ILE A 29 6.97 14.02 3.90
N ALA A 30 5.70 13.63 4.06
CA ALA A 30 4.77 13.35 2.97
C ALA A 30 4.45 14.58 2.10
N SER A 31 4.50 15.78 2.70
CA SER A 31 4.20 17.06 2.00
C SER A 31 5.31 17.48 1.05
N LEU A 32 6.56 17.05 1.29
CA LEU A 32 7.69 17.38 0.43
C LEU A 32 7.63 16.68 -0.93
N GLN A 33 6.87 15.59 -1.03
CA GLN A 33 6.76 14.77 -2.25
C GLN A 33 8.11 14.38 -2.86
N ASP A 34 9.11 14.23 -2.01
CA ASP A 34 10.47 13.83 -2.41
C ASP A 34 10.54 12.29 -2.52
N PRO A 35 10.97 11.73 -3.68
CA PRO A 35 11.10 10.28 -3.84
C PRO A 35 12.03 9.60 -2.81
N GLU A 36 12.97 10.34 -2.23
CA GLU A 36 13.85 9.85 -1.16
C GLU A 36 13.09 9.58 0.15
N ALA A 37 11.90 10.16 0.31
CA ALA A 37 11.04 9.91 1.46
C ALA A 37 10.39 8.52 1.45
N ALA A 38 10.34 7.84 0.31
CA ALA A 38 9.58 6.61 0.13
C ALA A 38 9.93 5.52 1.15
N GLU A 39 11.21 5.27 1.41
CA GLU A 39 11.66 4.23 2.34
C GLU A 39 11.25 4.54 3.79
N THR A 40 11.36 5.81 4.19
CA THR A 40 10.92 6.24 5.52
C THR A 40 9.40 6.11 5.67
N LEU A 41 8.63 6.50 4.66
CA LEU A 41 7.17 6.35 4.69
C LEU A 41 6.74 4.86 4.72
N ILE A 42 7.45 3.98 4.00
CA ILE A 42 7.21 2.53 4.05
C ILE A 42 7.51 1.99 5.46
N LYS A 43 8.62 2.39 6.07
CA LYS A 43 8.97 2.02 7.45
C LYS A 43 7.89 2.47 8.44
N VAL A 44 7.35 3.66 8.27
CA VAL A 44 6.28 4.23 9.12
C VAL A 44 4.99 3.41 9.07
N LEU A 45 4.67 2.76 7.95
CA LEU A 45 3.51 1.85 7.85
C LEU A 45 3.56 0.74 8.92
N GLY A 46 4.78 0.36 9.33
CA GLY A 46 5.01 -0.67 10.33
C GLY A 46 4.94 -0.22 11.79
N PHE A 47 4.69 1.05 12.09
CA PHE A 47 4.71 1.58 13.47
C PHE A 47 3.51 1.15 14.32
N ASN A 48 2.61 0.35 13.79
CA ASN A 48 1.41 -0.12 14.48
C ASN A 48 0.53 1.04 15.05
N ASN A 49 0.52 2.16 14.33
CA ASN A 49 -0.25 3.35 14.67
C ASN A 49 -1.09 3.76 13.44
N PRO A 50 -2.41 3.54 13.44
CA PRO A 50 -3.26 3.78 12.28
C PRO A 50 -3.27 5.24 11.81
N ALA A 51 -3.16 6.21 12.71
CA ALA A 51 -3.14 7.62 12.35
C ALA A 51 -1.88 7.97 11.56
N VAL A 52 -0.72 7.50 12.02
CA VAL A 52 0.57 7.71 11.36
C VAL A 52 0.63 6.96 10.04
N ALA A 53 0.19 5.70 10.03
CA ALA A 53 0.16 4.86 8.83
C ALA A 53 -0.78 5.43 7.74
N SER A 54 -1.90 6.05 8.12
CA SER A 54 -2.80 6.72 7.16
C SER A 54 -2.08 7.87 6.44
N VAL A 55 -1.35 8.71 7.16
CA VAL A 55 -0.58 9.83 6.59
C VAL A 55 0.53 9.32 5.67
N ALA A 56 1.26 8.29 6.09
CA ALA A 56 2.31 7.67 5.28
C ALA A 56 1.73 7.07 3.99
N THR A 57 0.56 6.41 4.07
CA THR A 57 -0.16 5.86 2.91
C THR A 57 -0.49 6.95 1.89
N GLU A 58 -1.05 8.08 2.34
CA GLU A 58 -1.37 9.20 1.46
C GLU A 58 -0.11 9.80 0.81
N GLY A 59 0.99 9.89 1.57
CA GLY A 59 2.28 10.33 1.07
C GLY A 59 2.81 9.42 -0.04
N LEU A 60 2.78 8.10 0.17
CA LEU A 60 3.20 7.10 -0.81
C LEU A 60 2.33 7.14 -2.08
N ILE A 61 1.01 7.29 -1.95
CA ILE A 61 0.10 7.43 -3.08
C ILE A 61 0.43 8.68 -3.89
N ARG A 62 0.73 9.81 -3.25
CA ARG A 62 1.13 11.05 -3.95
C ARG A 62 2.45 10.94 -4.68
N LEU A 63 3.40 10.12 -4.20
CA LEU A 63 4.63 9.82 -4.91
C LEU A 63 4.41 8.95 -6.17
N GLY A 64 3.24 8.34 -6.30
CA GLY A 64 2.82 7.60 -7.49
C GLY A 64 3.52 6.26 -7.68
N CYS A 65 3.45 5.72 -8.89
CA CYS A 65 3.94 4.36 -9.21
C CYS A 65 5.46 4.17 -9.05
N ALA A 66 6.23 5.23 -8.89
CA ALA A 66 7.67 5.15 -8.63
C ALA A 66 8.01 4.45 -7.31
N VAL A 67 7.06 4.42 -6.33
CA VAL A 67 7.28 3.75 -5.03
C VAL A 67 7.05 2.24 -5.09
N VAL A 68 6.37 1.73 -6.11
CA VAL A 68 5.99 0.31 -6.19
C VAL A 68 7.16 -0.65 -6.02
N PRO A 69 8.30 -0.51 -6.70
CA PRO A 69 9.45 -1.39 -6.49
C PRO A 69 9.95 -1.40 -5.05
N LYS A 70 9.96 -0.23 -4.41
CA LYS A 70 10.40 -0.11 -3.01
C LYS A 70 9.38 -0.75 -2.05
N LEU A 71 8.08 -0.63 -2.32
CA LEU A 71 7.03 -1.30 -1.56
C LEU A 71 7.18 -2.82 -1.61
N LEU A 72 7.42 -3.38 -2.79
CA LEU A 72 7.53 -4.83 -2.98
C LEU A 72 8.76 -5.44 -2.30
N VAL A 73 9.88 -4.70 -2.28
CA VAL A 73 11.14 -5.17 -1.67
C VAL A 73 11.15 -5.01 -0.15
N ASN A 74 10.53 -3.95 0.38
CA ASN A 74 10.59 -3.60 1.81
C ASN A 74 9.40 -4.13 2.62
N LEU A 75 8.57 -4.99 2.04
CA LEU A 75 7.45 -5.58 2.74
C LEU A 75 7.91 -6.64 3.73
N ASP A 76 7.85 -6.34 5.03
CA ASP A 76 8.01 -7.37 6.06
C ASP A 76 6.76 -8.26 6.10
N ALA A 77 6.92 -9.50 5.61
CA ALA A 77 5.85 -10.49 5.59
C ALA A 77 5.29 -10.82 7.00
N ARG A 78 6.02 -10.52 8.06
CA ARG A 78 5.61 -10.75 9.46
C ARG A 78 4.79 -9.59 10.03
N ASN A 79 4.88 -8.41 9.43
CA ASN A 79 4.13 -7.24 9.88
C ASN A 79 2.78 -7.15 9.16
N TYR A 80 1.77 -7.82 9.74
CA TYR A 80 0.41 -7.84 9.19
C TYR A 80 -0.20 -6.42 9.05
N GLY A 81 0.08 -5.53 9.99
CA GLY A 81 -0.39 -4.15 9.95
C GLY A 81 0.19 -3.38 8.76
N ALA A 82 1.50 -3.44 8.57
CA ALA A 82 2.17 -2.82 7.43
C ALA A 82 1.65 -3.38 6.11
N ARG A 83 1.43 -4.69 6.02
CA ARG A 83 0.93 -5.36 4.81
C ARG A 83 -0.45 -4.85 4.39
N ALA A 84 -1.36 -4.65 5.34
CA ALA A 84 -2.68 -4.09 5.06
C ALA A 84 -2.59 -2.70 4.41
N TRP A 85 -1.70 -1.86 4.90
CA TRP A 85 -1.46 -0.52 4.34
C TRP A 85 -0.80 -0.58 2.96
N VAL A 86 0.17 -1.47 2.77
CA VAL A 86 0.82 -1.67 1.46
C VAL A 86 -0.19 -2.13 0.41
N VAL A 87 -1.06 -3.09 0.74
CA VAL A 87 -2.16 -3.53 -0.15
C VAL A 87 -3.04 -2.36 -0.55
N LYS A 88 -3.39 -1.48 0.41
CA LYS A 88 -4.17 -0.27 0.13
C LYS A 88 -3.45 0.69 -0.82
N VAL A 89 -2.15 0.91 -0.65
CA VAL A 89 -1.35 1.75 -1.56
C VAL A 89 -1.35 1.15 -2.96
N LEU A 90 -1.03 -0.13 -3.11
CA LEU A 90 -0.98 -0.81 -4.41
C LEU A 90 -2.33 -0.82 -5.12
N ALA A 91 -3.42 -1.10 -4.39
CA ALA A 91 -4.77 -1.04 -4.93
C ALA A 91 -5.14 0.36 -5.46
N THR A 92 -4.66 1.41 -4.79
CA THR A 92 -4.92 2.80 -5.22
C THR A 92 -4.06 3.22 -6.41
N LEU A 93 -2.80 2.76 -6.46
CA LEU A 93 -1.88 3.09 -7.56
C LEU A 93 -2.18 2.35 -8.87
N ARG A 94 -2.90 1.23 -8.82
CA ARG A 94 -3.31 0.41 -9.97
C ARG A 94 -2.16 -0.08 -10.85
N ASP A 95 -0.96 -0.16 -10.28
CA ASP A 95 0.24 -0.54 -11.03
C ASP A 95 0.32 -2.06 -11.21
N PRO A 96 0.48 -2.57 -12.45
CA PRO A 96 0.53 -4.01 -12.72
C PRO A 96 1.59 -4.78 -11.94
N ARG A 97 2.67 -4.13 -11.53
CA ARG A 97 3.71 -4.76 -10.71
C ARG A 97 3.21 -5.22 -9.34
N GLY A 98 2.08 -4.68 -8.88
CA GLY A 98 1.42 -5.09 -7.64
C GLY A 98 0.60 -6.38 -7.73
N LEU A 99 0.40 -6.93 -8.92
CA LEU A 99 -0.49 -8.08 -9.18
C LEU A 99 -0.24 -9.25 -8.23
N GLU A 100 0.99 -9.74 -8.15
CA GLU A 100 1.33 -10.90 -7.33
C GLU A 100 1.04 -10.69 -5.84
N LEU A 101 1.34 -9.51 -5.32
CA LEU A 101 1.07 -9.18 -3.92
C LEU A 101 -0.42 -9.05 -3.64
N LEU A 102 -1.18 -8.47 -4.57
CA LEU A 102 -2.64 -8.37 -4.45
C LEU A 102 -3.30 -9.76 -4.48
N GLU A 103 -2.88 -10.65 -5.37
CA GLU A 103 -3.34 -12.04 -5.40
C GLU A 103 -3.05 -12.77 -4.09
N HIS A 104 -1.81 -12.67 -3.62
CA HIS A 104 -1.42 -13.29 -2.36
C HIS A 104 -2.24 -12.74 -1.17
N ALA A 105 -2.45 -11.44 -1.13
CA ALA A 105 -3.27 -10.80 -0.09
C ALA A 105 -4.73 -11.28 -0.12
N LEU A 106 -5.31 -11.44 -1.31
CA LEU A 106 -6.66 -11.99 -1.45
C LEU A 106 -6.75 -13.44 -0.97
N GLN A 107 -5.76 -14.27 -1.31
CA GLN A 107 -5.79 -15.71 -1.03
C GLN A 107 -5.45 -16.05 0.42
N ALA A 108 -4.53 -15.32 1.03
CA ALA A 108 -3.87 -15.73 2.26
C ALA A 108 -4.07 -14.78 3.45
N ASP A 109 -4.59 -13.56 3.25
CA ASP A 109 -4.73 -12.65 4.38
C ASP A 109 -5.94 -13.02 5.25
N ILE A 110 -5.71 -13.03 6.56
CA ILE A 110 -6.74 -13.38 7.54
C ILE A 110 -7.80 -12.26 7.70
N ALA A 111 -7.43 -11.01 7.41
CA ALA A 111 -8.32 -9.87 7.60
C ALA A 111 -9.22 -9.63 6.37
N PRO A 112 -10.54 -9.69 6.50
CA PRO A 112 -11.46 -9.45 5.38
C PRO A 112 -11.29 -8.07 4.74
N SER A 113 -10.90 -7.06 5.51
CA SER A 113 -10.63 -5.71 5.01
C SER A 113 -9.45 -5.67 4.04
N VAL A 114 -8.42 -6.48 4.28
CA VAL A 114 -7.25 -6.61 3.38
C VAL A 114 -7.64 -7.36 2.12
N ARG A 115 -8.34 -8.51 2.25
CA ARG A 115 -8.83 -9.26 1.08
C ARG A 115 -9.77 -8.41 0.21
N ARG A 116 -10.65 -7.62 0.83
CA ARG A 116 -11.50 -6.65 0.12
C ARG A 116 -10.67 -5.60 -0.64
N ALA A 117 -9.65 -5.02 -0.02
CA ALA A 117 -8.79 -4.05 -0.67
C ALA A 117 -8.01 -4.67 -1.84
N ALA A 118 -7.50 -5.89 -1.66
CA ALA A 118 -6.84 -6.65 -2.71
C ALA A 118 -7.77 -6.95 -3.89
N THR A 119 -9.02 -7.36 -3.61
CA THR A 119 -10.06 -7.60 -4.64
C THR A 119 -10.28 -6.35 -5.50
N ARG A 120 -10.45 -5.20 -4.87
CA ARG A 120 -10.59 -3.93 -5.60
C ARG A 120 -9.34 -3.59 -6.40
N GLY A 121 -8.15 -3.81 -5.82
CA GLY A 121 -6.89 -3.60 -6.51
C GLY A 121 -6.77 -4.45 -7.77
N LEU A 122 -7.15 -5.73 -7.72
CA LEU A 122 -7.16 -6.62 -8.88
C LEU A 122 -8.16 -6.18 -9.97
N ALA A 123 -9.36 -5.70 -9.55
CA ALA A 123 -10.39 -5.23 -10.47
C ALA A 123 -9.98 -3.95 -11.22
N GLU A 124 -9.19 -3.11 -10.58
CA GLU A 124 -8.84 -1.78 -11.07
C GLU A 124 -7.40 -1.67 -11.60
N LEU A 125 -6.65 -2.78 -11.68
CA LEU A 125 -5.28 -2.78 -12.20
C LEU A 125 -5.23 -2.21 -13.61
N ASP A 126 -4.31 -1.27 -13.86
CA ASP A 126 -4.14 -0.69 -15.19
C ASP A 126 -3.34 -1.63 -16.10
N LEU A 127 -4.05 -2.48 -16.80
CA LEU A 127 -3.49 -3.43 -17.77
C LEU A 127 -3.45 -2.89 -19.21
N ASN A 128 -3.82 -1.64 -19.45
CA ASN A 128 -3.92 -1.07 -20.80
C ASN A 128 -2.60 -1.09 -21.57
N ASN A 129 -1.47 -1.00 -20.88
CA ASN A 129 -0.14 -1.08 -21.46
C ASN A 129 0.51 -2.47 -21.33
N SER A 130 -0.20 -3.42 -20.72
CA SER A 130 0.27 -4.79 -20.58
C SER A 130 -0.15 -5.61 -21.78
N ARG A 131 0.83 -6.13 -22.53
CA ARG A 131 0.59 -7.18 -23.54
C ARG A 131 0.45 -8.56 -22.89
N ASP A 132 0.38 -8.59 -21.56
CA ASP A 132 0.33 -9.81 -20.79
C ASP A 132 -1.11 -10.27 -20.61
N ALA A 133 -1.56 -11.12 -21.53
CA ALA A 133 -2.87 -11.79 -21.45
C ALA A 133 -2.99 -12.64 -20.18
N ASP A 134 -1.88 -13.09 -19.62
CA ASP A 134 -1.85 -13.85 -18.37
C ASP A 134 -2.24 -12.97 -17.17
N ALA A 135 -1.78 -11.73 -17.12
CA ALA A 135 -2.15 -10.78 -16.06
C ALA A 135 -3.67 -10.55 -16.00
N LEU A 136 -4.31 -10.36 -17.15
CA LEU A 136 -5.77 -10.21 -17.20
C LEU A 136 -6.49 -11.47 -16.72
N ARG A 137 -6.05 -12.65 -17.17
CA ARG A 137 -6.61 -13.93 -16.70
C ARG A 137 -6.47 -14.07 -15.20
N ARG A 138 -5.31 -13.79 -14.64
CA ARG A 138 -5.03 -13.84 -13.20
C ARG A 138 -5.95 -12.89 -12.41
N CYS A 139 -6.16 -11.67 -12.89
CA CYS A 139 -7.13 -10.76 -12.28
C CYS A 139 -8.55 -11.35 -12.29
N CYS A 140 -9.00 -11.91 -13.42
CA CYS A 140 -10.31 -12.54 -13.52
C CYS A 140 -10.45 -13.73 -12.57
N ASP A 141 -9.44 -14.61 -12.49
CA ASP A 141 -9.41 -15.75 -11.59
C ASP A 141 -9.48 -15.29 -10.12
N GLY A 142 -8.75 -14.22 -9.77
CA GLY A 142 -8.81 -13.60 -8.44
C GLY A 142 -10.20 -13.06 -8.12
N LEU A 143 -10.85 -12.36 -9.03
CA LEU A 143 -12.22 -11.86 -8.84
C LEU A 143 -13.25 -12.99 -8.69
N LEU A 144 -13.10 -14.07 -9.46
CA LEU A 144 -13.94 -15.27 -9.30
C LEU A 144 -13.74 -15.94 -7.92
N LEU A 145 -12.50 -15.98 -7.44
CA LEU A 145 -12.20 -16.45 -6.09
C LEU A 145 -12.85 -15.54 -5.04
N ALA A 146 -12.67 -14.23 -5.15
CA ALA A 146 -13.25 -13.25 -4.24
C ALA A 146 -14.78 -13.30 -4.19
N GLY A 147 -15.44 -13.61 -5.32
CA GLY A 147 -16.87 -13.83 -5.40
C GLY A 147 -17.39 -15.03 -4.59
N ARG A 148 -16.49 -15.89 -4.09
CA ARG A 148 -16.78 -17.07 -3.25
C ARG A 148 -16.21 -16.94 -1.83
N ASP A 149 -15.69 -15.78 -1.47
CA ASP A 149 -15.14 -15.54 -0.12
C ASP A 149 -16.23 -15.70 0.94
N ASP A 150 -15.86 -16.19 2.12
CA ASP A 150 -16.79 -16.37 3.25
C ASP A 150 -17.38 -15.03 3.71
N GLU A 151 -16.61 -13.95 3.56
CA GLU A 151 -16.99 -12.61 3.99
C GLU A 151 -17.74 -11.85 2.89
N TRP A 152 -18.94 -11.37 3.21
CA TRP A 152 -19.78 -10.65 2.25
C TRP A 152 -19.13 -9.38 1.70
N VAL A 153 -18.32 -8.67 2.50
CA VAL A 153 -17.64 -7.44 2.07
C VAL A 153 -16.62 -7.69 0.96
N VAL A 154 -16.04 -8.90 0.91
CA VAL A 154 -15.11 -9.32 -0.13
C VAL A 154 -15.90 -9.70 -1.39
N ARG A 155 -16.96 -10.51 -1.24
CA ARG A 155 -17.86 -10.84 -2.36
C ARG A 155 -18.46 -9.60 -3.01
N TYR A 156 -18.89 -8.63 -2.20
CA TYR A 156 -19.41 -7.36 -2.70
C TYR A 156 -18.37 -6.60 -3.53
N ALA A 157 -17.11 -6.56 -3.08
CA ALA A 157 -16.04 -5.90 -3.82
C ALA A 157 -15.71 -6.56 -5.16
N ALA A 158 -15.98 -7.85 -5.32
CA ALA A 158 -15.78 -8.58 -6.59
C ALA A 158 -16.90 -8.31 -7.62
N ALA A 159 -18.07 -7.83 -7.17
CA ALA A 159 -19.24 -7.58 -8.01
C ALA A 159 -19.32 -6.14 -8.57
N PHE A 160 -18.49 -5.24 -8.07
CA PHE A 160 -18.46 -3.81 -8.44
C PHE A 160 -17.06 -3.32 -8.79
#